data_cded8c76eb8cae3ab763bc8d87b2babe
#
_entry.id   cded8c76eb8cae3ab763bc8d87b2babe
#
_cell.length_a   1.000
_cell.length_b   1.000
_cell.length_c   1.000
_cell.angle_alpha   90.00
_cell.angle_beta   90.00
_cell.angle_gamma   90.00
#
_symmetry.space_group_name_H-M   'P 1'
#
loop_
_entity.id
_entity.type
_entity.pdbx_description
1 polymer ?
#
loop_
_entity_poly.entity_id
_entity_poly.type
_entity_poly.pdbx_seq_one_letter_code
_entity_poly.pdbx_strand_id
1 'polypeptide(L)'
;PNLKPSDHYNLDLKWDFNPTPTELISLTAFYKLIKNPISRIEVASAGGYLSYENIADKATVAGVEIEIRKNLFVRPVSNAAHGMNKLSLGLNGSYIYTNAKMPLATVTTGSQLEGAAPWIVNFDLSHNFTKGERSFVNTLVLNYVSDKIYTIGTQGYQDMMEQGVLTLDFVSQAKLNK
;
A
#
# COMPACT_ATOMS: atom_id res chain seq x y z
N PRO A 1 -22.03 11.58 19.41
CA PRO A 1 -20.64 11.40 19.81
C PRO A 1 -19.98 12.75 19.97
N ASN A 2 -19.26 12.94 21.09
CA ASN A 2 -18.53 14.19 21.38
C ASN A 2 -17.07 14.02 20.92
N LEU A 3 -16.84 13.98 19.58
CA LEU A 3 -15.53 13.75 18.99
C LEU A 3 -14.62 14.97 19.16
N LYS A 4 -13.41 14.74 19.62
CA LYS A 4 -12.33 15.73 19.58
C LYS A 4 -11.65 15.68 18.22
N PRO A 5 -11.19 16.80 17.66
CA PRO A 5 -10.40 16.82 16.44
C PRO A 5 -9.10 16.02 16.62
N SER A 6 -8.67 15.36 15.53
CA SER A 6 -7.44 14.60 15.49
C SER A 6 -6.31 15.45 14.90
N ASP A 7 -5.17 15.56 15.61
CA ASP A 7 -3.98 16.26 15.12
C ASP A 7 -2.94 15.26 14.65
N HIS A 8 -2.32 15.52 13.50
CA HIS A 8 -1.35 14.65 12.86
C HIS A 8 -0.01 15.35 12.67
N TYR A 9 1.06 14.73 13.16
CA TYR A 9 2.45 15.16 12.99
C TYR A 9 3.19 14.10 12.21
N ASN A 10 3.75 14.47 11.06
CA ASN A 10 4.43 13.54 10.15
C ASN A 10 5.89 13.91 10.02
N LEU A 11 6.75 12.90 9.95
CA LEU A 11 8.16 12.99 9.62
C LEU A 11 8.48 11.90 8.61
N ASP A 12 9.02 12.29 7.45
CA ASP A 12 9.38 11.40 6.36
C ASP A 12 10.84 11.63 5.98
N LEU A 13 11.58 10.53 5.77
CA LEU A 13 12.93 10.52 5.24
C LEU A 13 12.96 9.63 3.99
N LYS A 14 13.33 10.22 2.86
CA LYS A 14 13.40 9.51 1.58
C LYS A 14 14.81 9.59 1.00
N TRP A 15 15.28 8.45 0.49
CA TRP A 15 16.51 8.33 -0.28
C TRP A 15 16.21 7.68 -1.63
N ASP A 16 16.67 8.31 -2.72
CA ASP A 16 16.50 7.85 -4.09
C ASP A 16 17.86 7.66 -4.74
N PHE A 17 18.02 6.54 -5.42
CA PHE A 17 19.17 6.24 -6.27
C PHE A 17 18.69 5.84 -7.67
N ASN A 18 19.18 6.56 -8.68
CA ASN A 18 18.86 6.34 -10.08
C ASN A 18 20.07 5.81 -10.83
N PRO A 19 20.25 4.48 -10.96
CA PRO A 19 21.36 3.89 -11.73
C PRO A 19 21.37 4.35 -13.19
N THR A 20 20.18 4.52 -13.76
CA THR A 20 19.95 5.08 -15.11
C THR A 20 18.72 6.00 -15.08
N PRO A 21 18.46 6.81 -16.13
CA PRO A 21 17.27 7.67 -16.19
C PRO A 21 15.92 6.93 -16.11
N THR A 22 15.92 5.61 -16.31
CA THR A 22 14.71 4.76 -16.31
C THR A 22 14.70 3.73 -15.20
N GLU A 23 15.69 3.74 -14.30
CA GLU A 23 15.79 2.85 -13.16
C GLU A 23 15.79 3.64 -11.86
N LEU A 24 15.24 3.05 -10.82
CA LEU A 24 15.10 3.67 -9.51
C LEU A 24 15.25 2.61 -8.42
N ILE A 25 15.96 2.96 -7.37
CA ILE A 25 15.87 2.32 -6.05
C ILE A 25 15.54 3.43 -5.07
N SER A 26 14.41 3.32 -4.40
CA SER A 26 13.95 4.29 -3.41
C SER A 26 13.70 3.59 -2.08
N LEU A 27 14.09 4.23 -1.00
CA LEU A 27 13.82 3.82 0.36
C LEU A 27 13.24 5.00 1.12
N THR A 28 12.06 4.82 1.70
CA THR A 28 11.39 5.82 2.54
C THR A 28 11.18 5.24 3.93
N ALA A 29 11.54 5.99 4.96
CA ALA A 29 11.15 5.73 6.33
C ALA A 29 10.23 6.84 6.79
N PHE A 30 9.13 6.49 7.47
CA PHE A 30 8.18 7.47 7.96
C PHE A 30 7.77 7.22 9.40
N TYR A 31 7.41 8.30 10.08
CA TYR A 31 6.87 8.27 11.42
C TYR A 31 5.73 9.28 11.53
N LYS A 32 4.61 8.86 12.10
CA LYS A 32 3.45 9.71 12.35
C LYS A 32 3.01 9.59 13.79
N LEU A 33 2.83 10.73 14.45
CA LEU A 33 2.15 10.84 15.73
C LEU A 33 0.76 11.41 15.50
N ILE A 34 -0.25 10.71 16.02
CA ILE A 34 -1.66 11.10 15.94
C ILE A 34 -2.15 11.37 17.36
N LYS A 35 -2.65 12.57 17.63
CA LYS A 35 -3.37 12.89 18.85
C LYS A 35 -4.86 12.69 18.64
N ASN A 36 -5.55 12.17 19.64
CA ASN A 36 -6.98 11.88 19.62
C ASN A 36 -7.40 11.09 18.35
N PRO A 37 -6.76 9.94 18.01
CA PRO A 37 -7.12 9.18 16.85
C PRO A 37 -8.60 8.78 16.91
N ILE A 38 -9.30 8.97 15.78
CA ILE A 38 -10.71 8.61 15.61
C ILE A 38 -10.74 7.29 14.84
N SER A 39 -11.47 6.30 15.36
CA SER A 39 -11.70 5.04 14.67
C SER A 39 -13.15 4.62 14.75
N ARG A 40 -13.53 3.77 13.81
CA ARG A 40 -14.81 3.11 13.82
C ARG A 40 -14.80 2.02 14.88
N ILE A 41 -15.84 2.00 15.67
CA ILE A 41 -16.07 1.03 16.74
C ILE A 41 -17.39 0.30 16.56
N GLU A 42 -17.46 -0.93 17.03
CA GLU A 42 -18.71 -1.63 17.21
C GLU A 42 -19.29 -1.29 18.59
N VAL A 43 -20.53 -0.77 18.60
CA VAL A 43 -21.24 -0.47 19.83
C VAL A 43 -22.01 -1.71 20.28
N ALA A 44 -21.78 -2.17 21.49
CA ALA A 44 -22.49 -3.29 22.08
C ALA A 44 -23.99 -3.00 22.17
N SER A 45 -24.76 -3.54 21.24
CA SER A 45 -26.19 -3.40 21.15
C SER A 45 -26.80 -4.61 20.45
N ALA A 46 -28.07 -4.90 20.68
CA ALA A 46 -28.77 -6.01 20.02
C ALA A 46 -28.84 -5.87 18.48
N GLY A 47 -28.53 -4.68 17.94
CA GLY A 47 -28.57 -4.38 16.51
C GLY A 47 -27.22 -4.22 15.83
N GLY A 48 -26.07 -4.33 16.55
CA GLY A 48 -24.72 -4.25 15.96
C GLY A 48 -24.47 -2.90 15.27
N TYR A 49 -24.62 -1.78 15.98
CA TYR A 49 -24.38 -0.45 15.39
C TYR A 49 -22.90 -0.11 15.34
N LEU A 50 -22.48 0.50 14.23
CA LEU A 50 -21.18 1.11 14.09
C LEU A 50 -21.23 2.59 14.48
N SER A 51 -20.20 3.06 15.18
CA SER A 51 -20.03 4.45 15.58
C SER A 51 -18.55 4.86 15.41
N TYR A 52 -18.25 6.12 15.72
CA TYR A 52 -16.88 6.64 15.72
C TYR A 52 -16.56 7.22 17.07
N GLU A 53 -15.35 6.90 17.59
CA GLU A 53 -14.84 7.44 18.85
C GLU A 53 -13.35 7.80 18.75
N ASN A 54 -12.92 8.70 19.63
CA ASN A 54 -11.49 8.89 19.90
C ASN A 54 -11.02 7.72 20.77
N ILE A 55 -10.36 6.75 20.15
CA ILE A 55 -10.00 5.47 20.78
C ILE A 55 -8.82 5.55 21.75
N ALA A 56 -8.03 6.61 21.68
CA ALA A 56 -6.86 6.83 22.51
C ALA A 56 -6.49 8.33 22.58
N ASP A 57 -5.67 8.72 23.54
CA ASP A 57 -5.08 10.06 23.55
C ASP A 57 -4.01 10.22 22.46
N LYS A 58 -3.29 9.13 22.17
CA LYS A 58 -2.19 9.12 21.19
C LYS A 58 -2.12 7.77 20.48
N ALA A 59 -1.78 7.85 19.20
CA ALA A 59 -1.35 6.70 18.41
C ALA A 59 -0.07 7.04 17.64
N THR A 60 0.73 6.02 17.36
CA THR A 60 1.92 6.12 16.51
C THR A 60 1.77 5.21 15.32
N VAL A 61 2.23 5.69 14.18
CA VAL A 61 2.41 4.92 12.96
C VAL A 61 3.85 5.08 12.52
N ALA A 62 4.54 3.99 12.26
CA ALA A 62 5.89 4.00 11.72
C ALA A 62 5.99 2.97 10.60
N GLY A 63 6.82 3.22 9.61
CA GLY A 63 6.97 2.26 8.55
C GLY A 63 8.14 2.56 7.63
N VAL A 64 8.33 1.61 6.73
CA VAL A 64 9.32 1.70 5.65
C VAL A 64 8.66 1.34 4.34
N GLU A 65 9.09 2.01 3.28
CA GLU A 65 8.70 1.73 1.91
C GLU A 65 9.93 1.53 1.06
N ILE A 66 9.87 0.55 0.17
CA ILE A 66 10.89 0.29 -0.84
C ILE A 66 10.25 0.34 -2.22
N GLU A 67 10.89 1.01 -3.17
CA GLU A 67 10.51 0.99 -4.57
C GLU A 67 11.71 0.64 -5.42
N ILE A 68 11.56 -0.32 -6.32
CA ILE A 68 12.59 -0.74 -7.27
C ILE A 68 11.99 -0.73 -8.67
N ARG A 69 12.61 -0.02 -9.58
CA ARG A 69 12.35 -0.09 -11.03
C ARG A 69 13.62 -0.50 -11.73
N LYS A 70 13.60 -1.61 -12.45
CA LYS A 70 14.75 -2.20 -13.09
C LYS A 70 14.45 -2.63 -14.52
N ASN A 71 15.33 -2.29 -15.45
CA ASN A 71 15.34 -2.90 -16.78
C ASN A 71 16.11 -4.20 -16.72
N LEU A 72 15.45 -5.34 -16.91
CA LEU A 72 16.08 -6.66 -16.93
C LEU A 72 16.89 -6.84 -18.21
N PHE A 73 16.35 -6.36 -19.33
CA PHE A 73 17.08 -6.17 -20.56
C PHE A 73 16.46 -5.07 -21.43
N VAL A 74 17.30 -4.46 -22.26
CA VAL A 74 16.94 -3.56 -23.34
C VAL A 74 17.77 -3.94 -24.55
N ARG A 75 17.13 -4.37 -25.63
CA ARG A 75 17.82 -4.82 -26.85
C ARG A 75 17.23 -4.12 -28.08
N PRO A 76 18.05 -3.58 -28.98
CA PRO A 76 17.56 -3.10 -30.26
C PRO A 76 17.05 -4.26 -31.12
N VAL A 77 16.01 -4.04 -31.88
CA VAL A 77 15.51 -5.00 -32.86
C VAL A 77 16.18 -4.74 -34.22
N SER A 78 16.89 -5.73 -34.72
CA SER A 78 17.59 -5.62 -36.04
C SER A 78 16.59 -5.37 -37.17
N ASN A 79 17.01 -4.56 -38.15
CA ASN A 79 16.24 -4.23 -39.37
C ASN A 79 14.94 -3.43 -39.13
N ALA A 80 14.87 -2.65 -38.05
CA ALA A 80 13.76 -1.74 -37.84
C ALA A 80 14.29 -0.39 -37.31
N ALA A 81 13.93 0.70 -38.01
CA ALA A 81 14.11 2.03 -37.46
C ALA A 81 13.29 2.12 -36.16
N HIS A 82 13.95 2.48 -35.06
CA HIS A 82 13.32 2.57 -33.72
C HIS A 82 12.76 1.24 -33.17
N GLY A 83 13.35 0.08 -33.51
CA GLY A 83 12.98 -1.21 -32.93
C GLY A 83 13.58 -1.41 -31.55
N MET A 84 12.77 -1.80 -30.56
CA MET A 84 13.20 -2.06 -29.18
C MET A 84 12.49 -3.28 -28.59
N ASN A 85 13.24 -4.11 -27.90
CA ASN A 85 12.73 -5.20 -27.07
C ASN A 85 13.21 -4.97 -25.65
N LYS A 86 12.29 -4.68 -24.74
CA LYS A 86 12.57 -4.31 -23.36
C LYS A 86 11.73 -5.14 -22.39
N LEU A 87 12.37 -5.68 -21.38
CA LEU A 87 11.72 -6.26 -20.22
C LEU A 87 12.09 -5.44 -18.98
N SER A 88 11.11 -4.97 -18.26
CA SER A 88 11.28 -4.19 -17.04
C SER A 88 10.47 -4.76 -15.88
N LEU A 89 10.98 -4.58 -14.69
CA LEU A 89 10.41 -5.02 -13.43
C LEU A 89 10.17 -3.80 -12.56
N GLY A 90 8.99 -3.72 -11.96
CA GLY A 90 8.64 -2.83 -10.86
C GLY A 90 8.33 -3.63 -9.61
N LEU A 91 8.82 -3.19 -8.48
CA LEU A 91 8.51 -3.70 -7.15
C LEU A 91 8.32 -2.53 -6.22
N ASN A 92 7.18 -2.51 -5.53
CA ASN A 92 6.92 -1.59 -4.43
C ASN A 92 6.45 -2.40 -3.23
N GLY A 93 7.01 -2.14 -2.06
CA GLY A 93 6.62 -2.79 -0.83
C GLY A 93 6.62 -1.83 0.33
N SER A 94 5.64 -1.94 1.23
CA SER A 94 5.59 -1.19 2.48
C SER A 94 5.33 -2.10 3.66
N TYR A 95 5.96 -1.77 4.78
CA TYR A 95 5.65 -2.31 6.08
C TYR A 95 5.21 -1.18 6.99
N ILE A 96 4.04 -1.34 7.63
CA ILE A 96 3.40 -0.33 8.47
C ILE A 96 3.18 -0.93 9.87
N TYR A 97 3.80 -0.34 10.86
CA TYR A 97 3.58 -0.62 12.27
C TYR A 97 2.70 0.47 12.87
N THR A 98 1.67 0.07 13.61
CA THR A 98 0.78 0.99 14.31
C THR A 98 0.68 0.61 15.78
N ASN A 99 0.55 1.62 16.65
CA ASN A 99 0.35 1.42 18.08
C ASN A 99 -0.50 2.54 18.66
N ALA A 100 -1.66 2.20 19.19
CA ALA A 100 -2.54 3.09 19.94
C ALA A 100 -2.69 2.55 21.35
N LYS A 101 -2.37 3.36 22.36
CA LYS A 101 -2.61 3.00 23.77
C LYS A 101 -4.09 3.23 24.11
N MET A 102 -4.89 2.23 23.87
CA MET A 102 -6.32 2.28 24.10
C MET A 102 -6.64 2.04 25.59
N PRO A 103 -7.63 2.74 26.19
CA PRO A 103 -8.06 2.46 27.55
C PRO A 103 -8.58 1.02 27.67
N LEU A 104 -8.12 0.28 28.69
CA LEU A 104 -8.46 -1.14 28.91
C LEU A 104 -9.96 -1.43 29.00
N ALA A 105 -10.78 -0.44 29.32
CA ALA A 105 -12.23 -0.63 29.54
C ALA A 105 -13.06 -0.65 28.24
N THR A 106 -12.51 -0.20 27.11
CA THR A 106 -13.28 -0.05 25.86
C THR A 106 -12.86 -0.98 24.73
N VAL A 107 -11.68 -1.61 24.82
CA VAL A 107 -11.11 -2.40 23.71
C VAL A 107 -10.60 -3.74 24.22
N THR A 108 -10.99 -4.80 23.59
CA THR A 108 -10.65 -6.19 23.98
C THR A 108 -9.36 -6.69 23.37
N THR A 109 -8.89 -6.14 22.28
CA THR A 109 -7.77 -6.70 21.51
C THR A 109 -6.89 -5.62 20.90
N GLY A 110 -5.60 -5.72 21.24
CA GLY A 110 -4.53 -5.11 20.48
C GLY A 110 -4.36 -3.58 20.60
N SER A 111 -3.38 -3.09 19.86
CA SER A 111 -3.00 -1.68 19.79
C SER A 111 -2.93 -1.19 18.35
N GLN A 112 -3.42 -1.97 17.40
CA GLN A 112 -3.39 -1.62 15.99
C GLN A 112 -4.48 -0.60 15.64
N LEU A 113 -4.17 0.27 14.70
CA LEU A 113 -5.13 1.22 14.15
C LEU A 113 -5.99 0.58 13.06
N GLU A 114 -7.25 0.96 13.05
CA GLU A 114 -8.20 0.64 11.99
C GLU A 114 -7.65 1.06 10.62
N GLY A 115 -7.88 0.24 9.59
CA GLY A 115 -7.56 0.53 8.20
C GLY A 115 -6.09 0.42 7.81
N ALA A 116 -5.17 0.24 8.77
CA ALA A 116 -3.74 0.12 8.50
C ALA A 116 -3.37 -1.34 8.21
N ALA A 117 -3.18 -1.68 6.94
CA ALA A 117 -2.63 -2.97 6.53
C ALA A 117 -1.13 -3.02 6.84
N PRO A 118 -0.62 -3.98 7.65
CA PRO A 118 0.80 -4.11 7.98
C PRO A 118 1.70 -4.30 6.76
N TRP A 119 1.23 -4.99 5.72
CA TRP A 119 1.98 -5.26 4.50
C TRP A 119 1.20 -4.87 3.27
N ILE A 120 1.84 -4.14 2.37
CA ILE A 120 1.36 -3.87 1.02
C ILE A 120 2.52 -4.15 0.07
N VAL A 121 2.29 -5.01 -0.94
CA VAL A 121 3.32 -5.36 -1.93
C VAL A 121 2.70 -5.29 -3.32
N ASN A 122 3.36 -4.58 -4.22
CA ASN A 122 3.00 -4.49 -5.62
C ASN A 122 4.20 -4.92 -6.45
N PHE A 123 3.95 -5.75 -7.44
CA PHE A 123 4.95 -6.23 -8.38
C PHE A 123 4.39 -6.10 -9.79
N ASP A 124 5.21 -5.63 -10.72
CA ASP A 124 4.88 -5.64 -12.14
C ASP A 124 6.06 -6.14 -12.99
N LEU A 125 5.74 -6.90 -14.01
CA LEU A 125 6.67 -7.34 -15.03
C LEU A 125 6.13 -6.91 -16.41
N SER A 126 6.80 -5.96 -17.05
CA SER A 126 6.36 -5.37 -18.30
C SER A 126 7.31 -5.69 -19.44
N HIS A 127 6.79 -6.34 -20.47
CA HIS A 127 7.49 -6.61 -21.72
C HIS A 127 7.00 -5.64 -22.80
N ASN A 128 7.90 -4.82 -23.31
CA ASN A 128 7.62 -3.86 -24.39
C ASN A 128 8.43 -4.26 -25.63
N PHE A 129 7.71 -4.56 -26.71
CA PHE A 129 8.28 -4.84 -28.01
C PHE A 129 7.80 -3.81 -29.02
N THR A 130 8.74 -3.10 -29.65
CA THR A 130 8.46 -2.10 -30.70
C THR A 130 9.22 -2.44 -31.96
N LYS A 131 8.55 -2.36 -33.12
CA LYS A 131 9.16 -2.54 -34.44
C LYS A 131 8.50 -1.59 -35.43
N GLY A 132 9.23 -0.54 -35.84
CA GLY A 132 8.69 0.54 -36.65
C GLY A 132 7.55 1.26 -35.91
N GLU A 133 6.38 1.33 -36.51
CA GLU A 133 5.18 1.95 -35.91
C GLU A 133 4.34 1.00 -35.04
N ARG A 134 4.67 -0.30 -35.05
CA ARG A 134 3.97 -1.32 -34.24
C ARG A 134 4.57 -1.42 -32.86
N SER A 135 3.73 -1.52 -31.85
CA SER A 135 4.16 -1.82 -30.50
C SER A 135 3.23 -2.80 -29.80
N PHE A 136 3.82 -3.64 -28.95
CA PHE A 136 3.12 -4.58 -28.08
C PHE A 136 3.67 -4.37 -26.68
N VAL A 137 2.78 -4.10 -25.73
CA VAL A 137 3.11 -4.00 -24.30
C VAL A 137 2.28 -5.03 -23.57
N ASN A 138 2.96 -5.94 -22.87
CA ASN A 138 2.33 -6.95 -22.03
C ASN A 138 2.83 -6.76 -20.61
N THR A 139 1.92 -6.62 -19.67
CA THR A 139 2.26 -6.40 -18.27
C THR A 139 1.51 -7.40 -17.40
N LEU A 140 2.26 -8.12 -16.57
CA LEU A 140 1.75 -8.92 -15.47
C LEU A 140 1.86 -8.08 -14.20
N VAL A 141 0.76 -7.94 -13.46
CA VAL A 141 0.69 -7.16 -12.21
C VAL A 141 0.20 -8.05 -11.09
N LEU A 142 0.91 -8.05 -9.99
CA LEU A 142 0.53 -8.73 -8.76
C LEU A 142 0.46 -7.71 -7.63
N ASN A 143 -0.68 -7.66 -6.93
CA ASN A 143 -0.85 -6.79 -5.78
C ASN A 143 -1.27 -7.64 -4.57
N TYR A 144 -0.65 -7.36 -3.43
CA TYR A 144 -0.99 -7.98 -2.16
C TYR A 144 -1.20 -6.91 -1.09
N VAL A 145 -2.29 -7.02 -0.39
CA VAL A 145 -2.59 -6.25 0.83
C VAL A 145 -2.88 -7.25 1.94
N SER A 146 -2.22 -7.13 3.08
CA SER A 146 -2.45 -8.01 4.23
C SER A 146 -3.76 -7.71 4.94
N ASP A 147 -4.15 -8.59 5.85
CA ASP A 147 -5.28 -8.38 6.76
C ASP A 147 -5.12 -7.05 7.51
N LYS A 148 -6.24 -6.39 7.78
CA LYS A 148 -6.30 -5.15 8.55
C LYS A 148 -7.56 -5.11 9.40
N ILE A 149 -7.53 -4.32 10.46
CA ILE A 149 -8.73 -4.09 11.27
C ILE A 149 -9.72 -3.25 10.45
N TYR A 150 -10.92 -3.77 10.27
CA TYR A 150 -12.05 -3.06 9.67
C TYR A 150 -12.82 -2.23 10.70
N THR A 151 -13.02 -2.79 11.91
CA THR A 151 -13.71 -2.14 13.01
C THR A 151 -13.11 -2.64 14.33
N ILE A 152 -12.86 -1.72 15.24
CA ILE A 152 -12.34 -2.04 16.57
C ILE A 152 -13.48 -2.59 17.43
N GLY A 153 -13.27 -3.76 18.03
CA GLY A 153 -14.20 -4.35 18.99
C GLY A 153 -14.16 -3.60 20.33
N THR A 154 -15.33 -3.44 20.95
CA THR A 154 -15.47 -2.81 22.27
C THR A 154 -16.28 -3.69 23.21
N GLN A 155 -16.12 -3.50 24.52
CA GLN A 155 -16.97 -4.15 25.55
C GLN A 155 -17.00 -5.69 25.48
N GLY A 156 -15.90 -6.34 25.14
CA GLY A 156 -15.81 -7.81 25.07
C GLY A 156 -15.96 -8.39 23.65
N TYR A 157 -16.28 -7.58 22.65
CA TYR A 157 -16.26 -7.99 21.25
C TYR A 157 -14.84 -7.98 20.68
N GLN A 158 -14.56 -8.92 19.79
CA GLN A 158 -13.28 -8.96 19.04
C GLN A 158 -13.32 -7.95 17.90
N ASP A 159 -12.11 -7.53 17.44
CA ASP A 159 -11.98 -6.71 16.24
C ASP A 159 -12.51 -7.45 15.01
N MET A 160 -13.26 -6.72 14.19
CA MET A 160 -13.64 -7.21 12.86
C MET A 160 -12.49 -7.02 11.90
N MET A 161 -12.05 -8.11 11.27
CA MET A 161 -10.93 -8.09 10.34
C MET A 161 -11.43 -8.06 8.90
N GLU A 162 -10.82 -7.22 8.08
CA GLU A 162 -10.88 -7.32 6.63
C GLU A 162 -9.73 -8.21 6.16
N GLN A 163 -10.06 -9.31 5.49
CA GLN A 163 -9.06 -10.26 5.02
C GLN A 163 -8.19 -9.66 3.92
N GLY A 164 -6.92 -10.01 3.93
CA GLY A 164 -5.97 -9.61 2.91
C GLY A 164 -6.35 -10.16 1.54
N VAL A 165 -5.96 -9.42 0.51
CA VAL A 165 -6.30 -9.73 -0.88
C VAL A 165 -5.03 -9.83 -1.70
N LEU A 166 -4.93 -10.91 -2.48
CA LEU A 166 -3.94 -11.07 -3.54
C LEU A 166 -4.66 -10.98 -4.89
N THR A 167 -4.23 -10.05 -5.74
CA THR A 167 -4.73 -9.94 -7.11
C THR A 167 -3.62 -10.19 -8.12
N LEU A 168 -3.98 -10.80 -9.25
CA LEU A 168 -3.11 -11.03 -10.39
C LEU A 168 -3.83 -10.57 -11.65
N ASP A 169 -3.23 -9.61 -12.34
CA ASP A 169 -3.78 -9.02 -13.54
C ASP A 169 -2.80 -9.19 -14.71
N PHE A 170 -3.34 -9.43 -15.90
CA PHE A 170 -2.58 -9.42 -17.14
C PHE A 170 -3.17 -8.36 -18.08
N VAL A 171 -2.34 -7.40 -18.46
CA VAL A 171 -2.72 -6.32 -19.38
C VAL A 171 -1.92 -6.44 -20.67
N SER A 172 -2.60 -6.48 -21.79
CA SER A 172 -1.98 -6.52 -23.12
C SER A 172 -2.48 -5.34 -23.97
N GLN A 173 -1.55 -4.59 -24.52
CA GLN A 173 -1.84 -3.47 -25.42
C GLN A 173 -1.08 -3.64 -26.73
N ALA A 174 -1.77 -3.50 -27.85
CA ALA A 174 -1.17 -3.53 -29.17
C ALA A 174 -1.47 -2.25 -29.94
N LYS A 175 -0.43 -1.61 -30.51
CA LYS A 175 -0.55 -0.58 -31.52
C LYS A 175 -0.21 -1.22 -32.86
N LEU A 176 -1.17 -1.29 -33.76
CA LEU A 176 -1.02 -1.81 -35.11
C LEU A 176 -0.90 -0.63 -36.09
N ASN A 177 -0.22 -0.84 -37.21
CA ASN A 177 -0.21 0.18 -38.27
C ASN A 177 -1.63 0.40 -38.82
N LYS A 178 -1.91 1.62 -39.21
CA LYS A 178 -3.02 1.91 -40.11
C LYS A 178 -2.67 1.48 -41.52
#